data_ddf56bb2a94b86960cd1782a64e40cc0
#
_entry.id   ddf56bb2a94b86960cd1782a64e40cc0
#
_cell.length_a   1.000
_cell.length_b   1.000
_cell.length_c   1.000
_cell.angle_alpha   90.00
_cell.angle_beta   90.00
_cell.angle_gamma   90.00
#
_symmetry.space_group_name_H-M   'P 1'
#
loop_
_entity.id
_entity.type
_entity.pdbx_description
1 polymer ?
#
loop_
_entity_poly.entity_id
_entity_poly.type
_entity_poly.pdbx_seq_one_letter_code
_entity_poly.pdbx_strand_id
1 'polypeptide(L)'
;MHYGLIMECDYRYGSSQEDAFDEAFAMSDAAEKGGLDGVWLAERHFAAPRNPLDGMGAGIPSVVSAPLIISTAIVAKTERLRVGVAVNVLPLNHPVRMAEEIATLDQISHGRVDFGVGRSGFMRAYEGYDIPYGESRERFQENLEIILAAWTNERFSYEGKHYTFNDVCVIPKPYQQPHPP
;
A
#
# COMPACT_ATOMS: atom_id res chain seq x y z
N MET A 1 -11.76 7.09 19.86
CA MET A 1 -10.78 5.99 19.68
C MET A 1 -11.14 5.29 18.39
N HIS A 2 -10.15 5.03 17.53
CA HIS A 2 -10.36 4.33 16.27
C HIS A 2 -9.95 2.87 16.40
N TYR A 3 -10.79 1.98 15.91
CA TYR A 3 -10.53 0.54 15.89
C TYR A 3 -10.43 0.06 14.46
N GLY A 4 -9.35 -0.59 14.11
CA GLY A 4 -9.11 -1.12 12.78
C GLY A 4 -8.71 -2.59 12.82
N LEU A 5 -8.90 -3.26 11.69
CA LEU A 5 -8.44 -4.62 11.45
C LEU A 5 -7.22 -4.56 10.53
N ILE A 6 -6.14 -5.27 10.88
CA ILE A 6 -5.02 -5.49 9.98
C ILE A 6 -5.18 -6.84 9.28
N MET A 7 -4.95 -6.87 7.96
CA MET A 7 -5.11 -8.06 7.13
C MET A 7 -3.82 -8.36 6.37
N GLU A 8 -3.27 -9.54 6.58
CA GLU A 8 -2.10 -10.06 5.85
C GLU A 8 -2.50 -10.78 4.56
N CYS A 9 -3.78 -11.06 4.35
CA CYS A 9 -4.32 -11.82 3.23
C CYS A 9 -3.49 -13.09 2.96
N ASP A 10 -3.20 -13.83 4.03
CA ASP A 10 -2.44 -15.05 3.97
C ASP A 10 -3.33 -16.22 3.56
N TYR A 11 -2.73 -17.20 2.87
CA TYR A 11 -3.40 -18.46 2.59
C TYR A 11 -2.65 -19.61 3.24
N ARG A 12 -3.43 -20.52 3.85
CA ARG A 12 -2.91 -21.61 4.65
C ARG A 12 -2.72 -22.87 3.78
N TYR A 13 -2.00 -23.83 4.34
CA TYR A 13 -1.91 -25.14 3.71
C TYR A 13 -3.33 -25.71 3.48
N GLY A 14 -3.65 -26.01 2.23
CA GLY A 14 -4.96 -26.53 1.83
C GLY A 14 -5.98 -25.50 1.37
N SER A 15 -5.69 -24.18 1.49
CA SER A 15 -6.50 -23.11 0.88
C SER A 15 -5.84 -22.57 -0.39
N SER A 16 -6.65 -21.98 -1.26
CA SER A 16 -6.21 -21.38 -2.51
C SER A 16 -5.92 -19.89 -2.34
N GLN A 17 -5.30 -19.25 -3.36
CA GLN A 17 -5.16 -17.80 -3.42
C GLN A 17 -6.53 -17.11 -3.56
N GLU A 18 -7.48 -17.74 -4.25
CA GLU A 18 -8.85 -17.26 -4.39
C GLU A 18 -9.54 -17.18 -3.03
N ASP A 19 -9.42 -18.24 -2.22
CA ASP A 19 -9.98 -18.27 -0.85
C ASP A 19 -9.44 -17.10 0.01
N ALA A 20 -8.15 -16.73 -0.15
CA ALA A 20 -7.56 -15.63 0.61
C ALA A 20 -8.17 -14.26 0.22
N PHE A 21 -8.49 -14.05 -1.04
CA PHE A 21 -9.20 -12.83 -1.47
C PHE A 21 -10.64 -12.82 -0.98
N ASP A 22 -11.37 -13.94 -1.09
CA ASP A 22 -12.75 -14.06 -0.60
C ASP A 22 -12.82 -13.84 0.91
N GLU A 23 -11.88 -14.40 1.68
CA GLU A 23 -11.77 -14.16 3.13
C GLU A 23 -11.50 -12.68 3.43
N ALA A 24 -10.58 -12.02 2.71
CA ALA A 24 -10.28 -10.60 2.91
C ALA A 24 -11.50 -9.70 2.67
N PHE A 25 -12.29 -9.99 1.64
CA PHE A 25 -13.53 -9.24 1.37
C PHE A 25 -14.62 -9.55 2.40
N ALA A 26 -14.78 -10.80 2.83
CA ALA A 26 -15.72 -11.18 3.88
C ALA A 26 -15.36 -10.51 5.22
N MET A 27 -14.06 -10.44 5.57
CA MET A 27 -13.58 -9.76 6.77
C MET A 27 -13.83 -8.25 6.71
N SER A 28 -13.67 -7.63 5.53
CA SER A 28 -13.95 -6.19 5.33
C SER A 28 -15.44 -5.88 5.47
N ASP A 29 -16.32 -6.74 4.91
CA ASP A 29 -17.77 -6.64 5.08
C ASP A 29 -18.20 -6.82 6.55
N ALA A 30 -17.60 -7.77 7.25
CA ALA A 30 -17.83 -7.96 8.69
C ALA A 30 -17.34 -6.77 9.52
N ALA A 31 -16.19 -6.18 9.17
CA ALA A 31 -15.67 -4.97 9.82
C ALA A 31 -16.61 -3.77 9.64
N GLU A 32 -17.12 -3.56 8.42
CA GLU A 32 -18.13 -2.52 8.13
C GLU A 32 -19.39 -2.71 8.96
N LYS A 33 -19.96 -3.93 8.98
CA LYS A 33 -21.18 -4.28 9.73
C LYS A 33 -20.95 -4.24 11.24
N GLY A 34 -19.75 -4.64 11.69
CA GLY A 34 -19.36 -4.64 13.10
C GLY A 34 -19.03 -3.27 13.66
N GLY A 35 -19.01 -2.23 12.84
CA GLY A 35 -18.78 -0.85 13.28
C GLY A 35 -17.29 -0.52 13.48
N LEU A 36 -16.35 -1.26 12.91
CA LEU A 36 -14.94 -0.89 12.88
C LEU A 36 -14.73 0.38 12.04
N ASP A 37 -13.69 1.15 12.35
CA ASP A 37 -13.38 2.41 11.67
C ASP A 37 -12.61 2.20 10.37
N GLY A 38 -11.80 1.12 10.28
CA GLY A 38 -11.01 0.88 9.08
C GLY A 38 -10.40 -0.52 9.01
N VAL A 39 -9.89 -0.82 7.82
CA VAL A 39 -9.05 -2.00 7.57
C VAL A 39 -7.69 -1.57 7.01
N TRP A 40 -6.65 -2.29 7.41
CA TRP A 40 -5.28 -2.04 6.99
C TRP A 40 -4.72 -3.28 6.33
N LEU A 41 -4.19 -3.12 5.12
CA LEU A 41 -3.55 -4.20 4.39
C LEU A 41 -2.03 -4.15 4.60
N ALA A 42 -1.40 -5.31 4.67
CA ALA A 42 0.06 -5.37 4.51
C ALA A 42 0.44 -5.14 3.04
N GLU A 43 1.73 -4.96 2.75
CA GLU A 43 2.31 -5.09 1.42
C GLU A 43 3.39 -6.17 1.48
N ARG A 44 3.18 -7.26 0.73
CA ARG A 44 4.07 -8.43 0.73
C ARG A 44 4.42 -8.84 -0.69
N HIS A 45 5.70 -8.94 -0.95
CA HIS A 45 6.22 -9.36 -2.24
C HIS A 45 7.00 -10.65 -2.12
N PHE A 46 6.90 -11.51 -3.15
CA PHE A 46 7.63 -12.78 -3.26
C PHE A 46 7.40 -13.72 -2.07
N ALA A 47 6.23 -13.62 -1.44
CA ALA A 47 5.81 -14.49 -0.35
C ALA A 47 5.35 -15.83 -0.94
N ALA A 48 6.24 -16.81 -0.91
CA ALA A 48 5.94 -18.17 -1.38
C ALA A 48 5.17 -18.98 -0.32
N PRO A 49 4.37 -19.99 -0.73
CA PRO A 49 3.81 -20.95 0.19
C PRO A 49 4.91 -21.57 1.04
N ARG A 50 4.65 -21.77 2.33
CA ARG A 50 5.59 -22.47 3.21
C ARG A 50 5.81 -23.88 2.70
N ASN A 51 7.02 -24.16 2.21
CA ASN A 51 7.51 -25.50 2.15
C ASN A 51 8.01 -25.86 3.56
N PRO A 52 7.58 -26.98 4.18
CA PRO A 52 8.09 -27.43 5.47
C PRO A 52 9.62 -27.57 5.52
N LEU A 53 10.27 -27.66 4.34
CA LEU A 53 11.72 -27.77 4.19
C LEU A 53 12.43 -26.42 4.09
N ASP A 54 11.72 -25.28 3.92
CA ASP A 54 12.33 -23.96 3.70
C ASP A 54 12.81 -23.27 4.99
N GLY A 55 12.65 -23.90 6.15
CA GLY A 55 13.07 -23.35 7.44
C GLY A 55 12.31 -22.06 7.83
N MET A 56 12.76 -21.36 8.87
CA MET A 56 12.09 -20.17 9.41
C MET A 56 12.23 -18.90 8.53
N GLY A 57 12.85 -18.97 7.36
CA GLY A 57 13.08 -17.83 6.47
C GLY A 57 12.00 -17.62 5.40
N ALA A 58 11.13 -18.60 5.18
CA ALA A 58 9.99 -18.45 4.26
C ALA A 58 8.91 -17.60 4.96
N GLY A 59 8.69 -16.39 4.48
CA GLY A 59 7.68 -15.48 5.02
C GLY A 59 6.26 -16.08 5.06
N ILE A 60 5.30 -15.33 5.56
CA ILE A 60 3.88 -15.71 5.53
C ILE A 60 3.45 -15.70 4.06
N PRO A 61 2.91 -16.81 3.52
CA PRO A 61 2.36 -16.83 2.16
C PRO A 61 1.18 -15.85 2.10
N SER A 62 1.26 -14.87 1.23
CA SER A 62 0.28 -13.79 1.16
C SER A 62 0.02 -13.40 -0.28
N VAL A 63 -1.22 -13.03 -0.59
CA VAL A 63 -1.63 -12.54 -1.91
C VAL A 63 -1.63 -11.01 -1.99
N VAL A 64 -1.20 -10.31 -0.94
CA VAL A 64 -1.30 -8.85 -0.82
C VAL A 64 -0.10 -8.10 -1.45
N SER A 65 0.27 -8.49 -2.66
CA SER A 65 1.35 -7.81 -3.40
C SER A 65 0.92 -6.49 -4.05
N ALA A 66 -0.38 -6.28 -4.23
CA ALA A 66 -0.96 -5.06 -4.79
C ALA A 66 -2.09 -4.52 -3.87
N PRO A 67 -1.73 -4.03 -2.67
CA PRO A 67 -2.72 -3.66 -1.64
C PRO A 67 -3.68 -2.55 -2.09
N LEU A 68 -3.26 -1.62 -2.96
CA LEU A 68 -4.12 -0.54 -3.44
C LEU A 68 -5.25 -1.05 -4.34
N ILE A 69 -5.02 -2.13 -5.09
CA ILE A 69 -6.08 -2.77 -5.90
C ILE A 69 -7.13 -3.40 -4.98
N ILE A 70 -6.68 -4.10 -3.94
CA ILE A 70 -7.58 -4.70 -2.95
C ILE A 70 -8.33 -3.60 -2.19
N SER A 71 -7.65 -2.54 -1.76
CA SER A 71 -8.26 -1.39 -1.09
C SER A 71 -9.34 -0.74 -1.96
N THR A 72 -9.11 -0.61 -3.27
CA THR A 72 -10.10 -0.07 -4.21
C THR A 72 -11.35 -0.95 -4.27
N ALA A 73 -11.19 -2.27 -4.30
CA ALA A 73 -12.31 -3.20 -4.28
C ALA A 73 -13.10 -3.15 -2.95
N ILE A 74 -12.40 -2.94 -1.82
CA ILE A 74 -13.03 -2.79 -0.49
C ILE A 74 -13.86 -1.50 -0.44
N VAL A 75 -13.29 -0.35 -0.82
CA VAL A 75 -14.03 0.93 -0.76
C VAL A 75 -15.21 0.98 -1.71
N ALA A 76 -15.16 0.24 -2.83
CA ALA A 76 -16.26 0.12 -3.76
C ALA A 76 -17.45 -0.70 -3.21
N LYS A 77 -17.21 -1.54 -2.19
CA LYS A 77 -18.24 -2.39 -1.53
C LYS A 77 -18.68 -1.87 -0.17
N THR A 78 -18.01 -0.85 0.37
CA THR A 78 -18.29 -0.30 1.71
C THR A 78 -18.63 1.18 1.61
N GLU A 79 -19.39 1.68 2.59
CA GLU A 79 -19.84 3.08 2.60
C GLU A 79 -19.03 3.95 3.58
N ARG A 80 -18.54 3.35 4.68
CA ARG A 80 -17.97 4.07 5.80
C ARG A 80 -16.53 3.67 6.12
N LEU A 81 -16.18 2.42 5.86
CA LEU A 81 -14.90 1.83 6.25
C LEU A 81 -13.73 2.58 5.60
N ARG A 82 -12.77 3.02 6.40
CA ARG A 82 -11.50 3.56 5.90
C ARG A 82 -10.57 2.42 5.47
N VAL A 83 -9.70 2.69 4.54
CA VAL A 83 -8.68 1.75 4.09
C VAL A 83 -7.29 2.37 4.23
N GLY A 84 -6.34 1.56 4.66
CA GLY A 84 -4.94 1.94 4.71
C GLY A 84 -4.03 0.79 4.31
N VAL A 85 -2.77 1.09 4.09
CA VAL A 85 -1.72 0.08 3.90
C VAL A 85 -0.67 0.26 4.99
N ALA A 86 -0.38 -0.80 5.71
CA ALA A 86 0.63 -0.81 6.76
C ALA A 86 1.75 -1.82 6.40
N VAL A 87 2.65 -1.38 5.51
CA VAL A 87 2.86 -0.03 4.93
C VAL A 87 3.01 -0.12 3.42
N ASN A 88 2.74 0.97 2.68
CA ASN A 88 3.21 1.10 1.30
C ASN A 88 4.74 1.16 1.30
N VAL A 89 5.40 0.24 0.62
CA VAL A 89 6.88 0.15 0.60
C VAL A 89 7.42 1.12 -0.45
N LEU A 90 7.56 2.39 -0.08
CA LEU A 90 7.90 3.47 -1.02
C LEU A 90 9.15 3.20 -1.86
N PRO A 91 10.27 2.64 -1.32
CA PRO A 91 11.47 2.41 -2.12
C PRO A 91 11.30 1.42 -3.28
N LEU A 92 10.26 0.59 -3.25
CA LEU A 92 9.96 -0.38 -4.31
C LEU A 92 9.02 0.18 -5.39
N ASN A 93 8.55 1.42 -5.22
CA ASN A 93 7.57 2.05 -6.07
C ASN A 93 8.11 3.33 -6.73
N HIS A 94 7.57 3.68 -7.90
CA HIS A 94 7.84 4.97 -8.50
C HIS A 94 6.98 6.05 -7.82
N PRO A 95 7.56 7.16 -7.30
CA PRO A 95 6.85 8.11 -6.45
C PRO A 95 5.66 8.79 -7.13
N VAL A 96 5.80 9.20 -8.39
CA VAL A 96 4.68 9.82 -9.13
C VAL A 96 3.54 8.83 -9.32
N ARG A 97 3.85 7.55 -9.65
CA ARG A 97 2.81 6.52 -9.78
C ARG A 97 2.09 6.27 -8.46
N MET A 98 2.82 6.19 -7.36
CA MET A 98 2.22 6.06 -6.02
C MET A 98 1.33 7.26 -5.69
N ALA A 99 1.78 8.48 -6.00
CA ALA A 99 0.98 9.69 -5.79
C ALA A 99 -0.33 9.67 -6.59
N GLU A 100 -0.30 9.24 -7.87
CA GLU A 100 -1.48 9.10 -8.71
C GLU A 100 -2.46 8.03 -8.18
N GLU A 101 -1.95 6.87 -7.79
CA GLU A 101 -2.76 5.74 -7.34
C GLU A 101 -3.44 6.03 -6.00
N ILE A 102 -2.72 6.59 -5.02
CA ILE A 102 -3.29 6.98 -3.73
C ILE A 102 -4.32 8.12 -3.90
N ALA A 103 -4.02 9.14 -4.70
CA ALA A 103 -4.97 10.22 -4.95
C ALA A 103 -6.23 9.73 -5.68
N THR A 104 -6.08 8.78 -6.61
CA THR A 104 -7.20 8.14 -7.30
C THR A 104 -8.07 7.36 -6.32
N LEU A 105 -7.46 6.55 -5.46
CA LEU A 105 -8.17 5.80 -4.43
C LEU A 105 -8.88 6.74 -3.44
N ASP A 106 -8.22 7.84 -3.07
CA ASP A 106 -8.79 8.84 -2.15
C ASP A 106 -10.01 9.55 -2.76
N GLN A 107 -9.97 9.87 -4.07
CA GLN A 107 -11.12 10.39 -4.81
C GLN A 107 -12.27 9.38 -4.88
N ILE A 108 -11.99 8.13 -5.25
CA ILE A 108 -13.00 7.06 -5.37
C ILE A 108 -13.66 6.79 -4.01
N SER A 109 -12.88 6.82 -2.94
CA SER A 109 -13.36 6.55 -1.58
C SER A 109 -14.01 7.76 -0.90
N HIS A 110 -13.99 8.96 -1.51
CA HIS A 110 -14.41 10.21 -0.89
C HIS A 110 -13.70 10.48 0.45
N GLY A 111 -12.37 10.33 0.47
CA GLY A 111 -11.53 10.68 1.61
C GLY A 111 -11.41 9.60 2.69
N ARG A 112 -11.62 8.33 2.34
CA ARG A 112 -11.49 7.21 3.28
C ARG A 112 -10.15 6.50 3.23
N VAL A 113 -9.09 7.16 2.74
CA VAL A 113 -7.74 6.61 2.66
C VAL A 113 -6.87 7.10 3.81
N ASP A 114 -6.08 6.19 4.40
CA ASP A 114 -4.97 6.47 5.30
C ASP A 114 -3.67 6.03 4.61
N PHE A 115 -2.71 6.95 4.48
CA PHE A 115 -1.48 6.71 3.71
C PHE A 115 -0.34 6.23 4.62
N GLY A 116 -0.36 4.96 5.00
CA GLY A 116 0.73 4.36 5.77
C GLY A 116 1.93 4.03 4.88
N VAL A 117 3.12 4.49 5.29
CA VAL A 117 4.34 4.38 4.48
C VAL A 117 5.50 3.78 5.25
N GLY A 118 6.38 3.07 4.55
CA GLY A 118 7.56 2.48 5.15
C GLY A 118 8.59 1.99 4.14
N ARG A 119 9.66 1.39 4.68
CA ARG A 119 10.77 0.87 3.87
C ARG A 119 10.76 -0.65 3.71
N SER A 120 9.97 -1.34 4.53
CA SER A 120 10.09 -2.78 4.74
C SER A 120 11.46 -3.24 5.26
N GLY A 121 11.48 -4.33 6.02
CA GLY A 121 12.71 -5.02 6.44
C GLY A 121 13.01 -6.29 5.62
N PHE A 122 12.20 -6.58 4.61
CA PHE A 122 12.31 -7.82 3.84
C PHE A 122 13.24 -7.63 2.63
N MET A 123 14.52 -8.00 2.79
CA MET A 123 15.54 -7.89 1.74
C MET A 123 15.12 -8.60 0.44
N ARG A 124 14.44 -9.73 0.53
CA ARG A 124 13.97 -10.49 -0.63
C ARG A 124 13.05 -9.68 -1.56
N ALA A 125 12.28 -8.75 -1.02
CA ALA A 125 11.46 -7.85 -1.84
C ALA A 125 12.34 -6.92 -2.68
N TYR A 126 13.40 -6.38 -2.09
CA TYR A 126 14.36 -5.53 -2.79
C TYR A 126 15.14 -6.29 -3.87
N GLU A 127 15.62 -7.50 -3.54
CA GLU A 127 16.28 -8.38 -4.50
C GLU A 127 15.37 -8.70 -5.70
N GLY A 128 14.10 -9.00 -5.45
CA GLY A 128 13.14 -9.32 -6.50
C GLY A 128 12.77 -8.15 -7.41
N TYR A 129 12.89 -6.91 -6.90
CA TYR A 129 12.69 -5.68 -7.69
C TYR A 129 14.01 -5.09 -8.22
N ASP A 130 15.13 -5.78 -8.02
CA ASP A 130 16.46 -5.31 -8.44
C ASP A 130 16.82 -3.92 -7.88
N ILE A 131 16.46 -3.69 -6.61
CA ILE A 131 16.75 -2.45 -5.89
C ILE A 131 17.72 -2.74 -4.75
N PRO A 132 18.88 -2.06 -4.67
CA PRO A 132 19.83 -2.25 -3.57
C PRO A 132 19.20 -1.89 -2.22
N TYR A 133 19.14 -2.83 -1.27
CA TYR A 133 18.57 -2.58 0.06
C TYR A 133 19.28 -1.44 0.80
N GLY A 134 20.57 -1.24 0.56
CA GLY A 134 21.36 -0.13 1.13
C GLY A 134 20.83 1.26 0.76
N GLU A 135 20.11 1.38 -0.35
CA GLU A 135 19.52 2.64 -0.83
C GLU A 135 18.10 2.88 -0.23
N SER A 136 17.54 1.93 0.51
CA SER A 136 16.15 1.96 0.96
C SER A 136 15.80 3.21 1.76
N ARG A 137 16.72 3.77 2.56
CA ARG A 137 16.48 4.97 3.35
C ARG A 137 16.44 6.22 2.49
N GLU A 138 17.36 6.36 1.57
CA GLU A 138 17.43 7.51 0.67
C GLU A 138 16.23 7.52 -0.28
N ARG A 139 15.94 6.37 -0.91
CA ARG A 139 14.76 6.21 -1.78
C ARG A 139 13.45 6.49 -1.06
N PHE A 140 13.31 6.04 0.19
CA PHE A 140 12.12 6.33 0.99
C PHE A 140 11.92 7.83 1.19
N GLN A 141 12.98 8.54 1.58
CA GLN A 141 12.93 9.97 1.83
C GLN A 141 12.56 10.74 0.55
N GLU A 142 13.28 10.44 -0.53
CA GLU A 142 13.08 11.09 -1.82
C GLU A 142 11.67 10.82 -2.38
N ASN A 143 11.20 9.57 -2.30
CA ASN A 143 9.85 9.22 -2.73
C ASN A 143 8.77 9.95 -1.93
N LEU A 144 8.91 10.03 -0.61
CA LEU A 144 7.94 10.73 0.23
C LEU A 144 7.89 12.23 -0.08
N GLU A 145 9.04 12.88 -0.24
CA GLU A 145 9.12 14.30 -0.61
C GLU A 145 8.43 14.58 -1.96
N ILE A 146 8.68 13.73 -2.96
CA ILE A 146 8.06 13.84 -4.28
C ILE A 146 6.54 13.64 -4.21
N ILE A 147 6.07 12.63 -3.48
CA ILE A 147 4.65 12.36 -3.30
C ILE A 147 3.94 13.56 -2.66
N LEU A 148 4.49 14.09 -1.58
CA LEU A 148 3.93 15.25 -0.90
C LEU A 148 3.94 16.49 -1.79
N ALA A 149 5.04 16.73 -2.54
CA ALA A 149 5.12 17.83 -3.50
C ALA A 149 4.07 17.68 -4.62
N ALA A 150 3.88 16.47 -5.13
CA ALA A 150 2.88 16.15 -6.15
C ALA A 150 1.44 16.43 -5.70
N TRP A 151 1.12 16.20 -4.43
CA TRP A 151 -0.22 16.42 -3.90
C TRP A 151 -0.51 17.87 -3.53
N THR A 152 0.50 18.59 -2.99
CA THR A 152 0.30 19.91 -2.40
C THR A 152 0.56 21.07 -3.36
N ASN A 153 1.19 20.82 -4.51
CA ASN A 153 1.44 21.83 -5.53
C ASN A 153 0.67 21.52 -6.82
N GLU A 154 0.25 22.53 -7.54
CA GLU A 154 -0.34 22.36 -8.88
C GLU A 154 0.68 21.75 -9.83
N ARG A 155 1.90 22.29 -9.82
CA ARG A 155 3.07 21.80 -10.55
C ARG A 155 4.28 21.80 -9.63
N PHE A 156 5.22 20.91 -9.84
CA PHE A 156 6.46 20.86 -9.08
C PHE A 156 7.65 20.47 -9.94
N SER A 157 8.82 20.85 -9.49
CA SER A 157 10.13 20.35 -9.95
C SER A 157 10.85 19.72 -8.78
N TYR A 158 11.66 18.71 -9.05
CA TYR A 158 12.44 18.01 -8.04
C TYR A 158 13.78 17.58 -8.65
N GLU A 159 14.87 17.76 -7.91
CA GLU A 159 16.20 17.31 -8.28
C GLU A 159 16.78 16.51 -7.12
N GLY A 160 16.81 15.20 -7.27
CA GLY A 160 17.31 14.25 -6.28
C GLY A 160 18.38 13.31 -6.83
N LYS A 161 18.74 12.32 -6.04
CA LYS A 161 19.71 11.31 -6.42
C LYS A 161 19.12 10.25 -7.36
N HIS A 162 17.87 9.88 -7.14
CA HIS A 162 17.18 8.81 -7.86
C HIS A 162 16.19 9.33 -8.88
N TYR A 163 15.65 10.54 -8.67
CA TYR A 163 14.62 11.13 -9.53
C TYR A 163 14.90 12.59 -9.83
N THR A 164 14.59 12.99 -11.05
CA THR A 164 14.58 14.39 -11.48
C THR A 164 13.31 14.66 -12.24
N PHE A 165 12.55 15.67 -11.81
CA PHE A 165 11.33 16.12 -12.47
C PHE A 165 11.41 17.61 -12.76
N ASN A 166 10.91 18.03 -13.92
CA ASN A 166 10.87 19.44 -14.31
C ASN A 166 9.45 19.82 -14.70
N ASP A 167 8.86 20.72 -13.90
CA ASP A 167 7.54 21.29 -14.11
C ASP A 167 6.42 20.25 -14.36
N VAL A 168 6.35 19.24 -13.51
CA VAL A 168 5.38 18.14 -13.62
C VAL A 168 4.08 18.50 -12.90
N CYS A 169 2.95 18.23 -13.57
CA CYS A 169 1.62 18.29 -12.98
C CYS A 169 1.09 16.87 -12.77
N VAL A 170 0.78 16.51 -11.53
CA VAL A 170 0.23 15.18 -11.17
C VAL A 170 -1.25 15.33 -10.86
N ILE A 171 -2.08 14.55 -11.51
CA ILE A 171 -3.54 14.48 -11.33
C ILE A 171 -4.00 13.01 -11.30
N PRO A 172 -5.07 12.70 -10.49
CA PRO A 172 -5.84 13.64 -9.68
C PRO A 172 -5.07 14.16 -8.47
N LYS A 173 -5.58 15.20 -7.83
CA LYS A 173 -5.17 15.57 -6.47
C LYS A 173 -5.99 14.76 -5.46
N PRO A 174 -5.48 14.55 -4.24
CA PRO A 174 -6.26 13.89 -3.20
C PRO A 174 -7.59 14.61 -2.91
N TYR A 175 -8.59 13.83 -2.51
CA TYR A 175 -9.86 14.35 -2.01
C TYR A 175 -9.66 15.03 -0.64
N GLN A 176 -8.88 14.40 0.23
CA GLN A 176 -8.51 14.94 1.54
C GLN A 176 -7.50 16.09 1.40
N GLN A 177 -7.63 17.14 2.21
CA GLN A 177 -6.77 18.31 2.17
C GLN A 177 -6.01 18.47 3.48
N PRO A 178 -4.69 18.74 3.46
CA PRO A 178 -3.85 18.95 2.25
C PRO A 178 -3.50 17.66 1.50
N HIS A 179 -3.67 16.49 2.11
CA HIS A 179 -3.46 15.14 1.59
C HIS A 179 -4.02 14.11 2.58
N PRO A 180 -4.15 12.82 2.22
CA PRO A 180 -4.46 11.74 3.17
C PRO A 180 -3.51 11.74 4.38
N PRO A 181 -4.00 11.45 5.58
CA PRO A 181 -3.17 11.37 6.79
C PRO A 181 -2.21 10.19 6.74
#